data_c5dcdf9f86e0cee0bb5b72ae2f8fcb23
#
_entry.id   c5dcdf9f86e0cee0bb5b72ae2f8fcb23
#
_cell.length_a   1.000
_cell.length_b   1.000
_cell.length_c   1.000
_cell.angle_alpha   90.00
_cell.angle_beta   90.00
_cell.angle_gamma   90.00
#
_symmetry.space_group_name_H-M   'P 1'
#
loop_
_entity.id
_entity.type
_entity.pdbx_description
1 polymer ?
#
loop_
_entity_poly.entity_id
_entity_poly.type
_entity_poly.pdbx_seq_one_letter_code
_entity_poly.pdbx_strand_id
1 'polypeptide(L)'
;MTLQFDDLRQRGDRCLNFAAYSPRRLVLIHTAVSLGASLVVGLLNLLFSQMIANTGGLGGLTTRSMLETAQAVLELAVTLALPFWNISLSRAALCWARGELAEPPTLLEGFRRFRSVLGVKLLTGFIFLGLCMAVSYIGSMLFLFTPFAGGLIEAMDPIMQNSGVLDPELLLSDEVMAQISSAAVPLMIFLAVLFAALAIPVWYRIRFADFAVMDGGRAAVSLLESFRITKKKAWEVFKIDLRFWWFYLLQLLTVVLCYGDTILAALGVQLPISPDVSYVLFYAAGIVAQGLLLWWYQARVSVTYALAYETLTADETVLNAQ
;
A
#
# COMPACT_ATOMS: atom_id res chain seq x y z
N MET A 1 22.82 6.95 19.54
CA MET A 1 23.55 6.71 18.26
C MET A 1 22.75 7.30 17.11
N THR A 2 23.37 7.97 16.14
CA THR A 2 22.67 8.48 14.95
C THR A 2 22.68 7.41 13.86
N LEU A 3 21.53 7.17 13.20
CA LEU A 3 21.47 6.29 12.06
C LEU A 3 22.22 6.92 10.87
N GLN A 4 23.44 6.46 10.60
CA GLN A 4 24.19 6.89 9.42
C GLN A 4 23.85 5.95 8.26
N PHE A 5 23.18 6.47 7.23
CA PHE A 5 22.72 5.70 6.09
C PHE A 5 23.87 4.98 5.35
N ASP A 6 25.01 5.67 5.16
CA ASP A 6 26.13 5.11 4.41
C ASP A 6 26.76 3.91 5.14
N ASP A 7 26.79 3.93 6.48
CA ASP A 7 27.22 2.79 7.30
C ASP A 7 26.21 1.63 7.18
N LEU A 8 24.91 1.92 7.32
CA LEU A 8 23.85 0.91 7.17
C LEU A 8 23.88 0.25 5.79
N ARG A 9 24.10 1.04 4.74
CA ARG A 9 24.20 0.54 3.37
C ARG A 9 25.42 -0.35 3.18
N GLN A 10 26.61 0.09 3.63
CA GLN A 10 27.83 -0.72 3.50
C GLN A 10 27.73 -2.03 4.32
N ARG A 11 27.18 -1.96 5.52
CA ARG A 11 26.89 -3.17 6.32
C ARG A 11 25.88 -4.07 5.64
N GLY A 12 24.81 -3.51 5.06
CA GLY A 12 23.81 -4.26 4.31
C GLY A 12 24.41 -4.96 3.08
N ASP A 13 25.23 -4.29 2.29
CA ASP A 13 25.91 -4.89 1.14
C ASP A 13 26.86 -6.02 1.59
N ARG A 14 27.57 -5.87 2.71
CA ARG A 14 28.38 -6.96 3.30
C ARG A 14 27.51 -8.15 3.70
N CYS A 15 26.43 -7.92 4.46
CA CYS A 15 25.51 -8.99 4.89
C CYS A 15 24.97 -9.78 3.69
N LEU A 16 24.59 -9.09 2.61
CA LEU A 16 24.08 -9.73 1.41
C LEU A 16 25.14 -10.52 0.64
N ASN A 17 26.39 -10.05 0.63
CA ASN A 17 27.50 -10.73 -0.04
C ASN A 17 27.95 -11.99 0.71
N PHE A 18 27.86 -12.01 2.02
CA PHE A 18 28.22 -13.16 2.87
C PHE A 18 27.05 -14.10 3.16
N ALA A 19 25.85 -13.81 2.65
CA ALA A 19 24.69 -14.68 2.85
C ALA A 19 24.92 -16.06 2.21
N ALA A 20 24.73 -17.12 3.00
CA ALA A 20 24.94 -18.50 2.54
C ALA A 20 23.97 -18.92 1.43
N TYR A 21 22.74 -18.44 1.46
CA TYR A 21 21.79 -18.58 0.36
C TYR A 21 21.65 -17.25 -0.37
N SER A 22 21.64 -17.31 -1.72
CA SER A 22 21.58 -16.08 -2.53
C SER A 22 20.34 -15.22 -2.24
N PRO A 23 20.50 -14.00 -1.69
CA PRO A 23 19.38 -13.12 -1.40
C PRO A 23 18.54 -12.78 -2.63
N ARG A 24 19.20 -12.67 -3.80
CA ARG A 24 18.53 -12.40 -5.08
C ARG A 24 17.58 -13.53 -5.49
N ARG A 25 17.95 -14.80 -5.25
CA ARG A 25 17.07 -15.95 -5.53
C ARG A 25 15.86 -15.95 -4.60
N LEU A 26 16.07 -15.63 -3.32
CA LEU A 26 14.97 -15.57 -2.36
C LEU A 26 13.97 -14.44 -2.72
N VAL A 27 14.50 -13.26 -3.04
CA VAL A 27 13.66 -12.13 -3.49
C VAL A 27 12.97 -12.46 -4.82
N LEU A 28 13.63 -13.16 -5.74
CA LEU A 28 13.00 -13.60 -7.00
C LEU A 28 11.80 -14.50 -6.72
N ILE A 29 11.94 -15.50 -5.84
CA ILE A 29 10.84 -16.39 -5.44
C ILE A 29 9.71 -15.58 -4.81
N HIS A 30 10.06 -14.69 -3.86
CA HIS A 30 9.08 -13.82 -3.21
C HIS A 30 8.31 -12.97 -4.21
N THR A 31 9.02 -12.28 -5.09
CA THR A 31 8.46 -11.40 -6.12
C THR A 31 7.62 -12.17 -7.14
N ALA A 32 8.11 -13.32 -7.62
CA ALA A 32 7.41 -14.17 -8.57
C ALA A 32 6.07 -14.65 -8.03
N VAL A 33 6.02 -15.07 -6.76
CA VAL A 33 4.76 -15.48 -6.11
C VAL A 33 3.83 -14.29 -5.93
N SER A 34 4.33 -13.12 -5.47
CA SER A 34 3.51 -11.93 -5.26
C SER A 34 2.90 -11.41 -6.57
N LEU A 35 3.72 -11.25 -7.61
CA LEU A 35 3.28 -10.76 -8.91
C LEU A 35 2.45 -11.81 -9.66
N GLY A 36 2.82 -13.10 -9.54
CA GLY A 36 2.06 -14.20 -10.10
C GLY A 36 0.65 -14.27 -9.52
N ALA A 37 0.50 -14.12 -8.21
CA ALA A 37 -0.82 -14.05 -7.58
C ALA A 37 -1.63 -12.85 -8.08
N SER A 38 -1.03 -11.66 -8.19
CA SER A 38 -1.69 -10.47 -8.72
C SER A 38 -2.11 -10.64 -10.18
N LEU A 39 -1.26 -11.26 -11.00
CA LEU A 39 -1.54 -11.53 -12.41
C LEU A 39 -2.69 -12.53 -12.58
N VAL A 40 -2.69 -13.60 -11.79
CA VAL A 40 -3.78 -14.61 -11.81
C VAL A 40 -5.10 -13.96 -11.42
N VAL A 41 -5.13 -13.14 -10.36
CA VAL A 41 -6.34 -12.40 -9.98
C VAL A 41 -6.79 -11.44 -11.07
N GLY A 42 -5.87 -10.69 -11.67
CA GLY A 42 -6.18 -9.78 -12.79
C GLY A 42 -6.81 -10.50 -13.98
N LEU A 43 -6.24 -11.66 -14.38
CA LEU A 43 -6.79 -12.48 -15.45
C LEU A 43 -8.17 -13.07 -15.12
N LEU A 44 -8.35 -13.56 -13.89
CA LEU A 44 -9.65 -14.07 -13.44
C LEU A 44 -10.70 -12.94 -13.40
N ASN A 45 -10.33 -11.75 -12.97
CA ASN A 45 -11.23 -10.59 -12.99
C ASN A 45 -11.65 -10.22 -14.42
N LEU A 46 -10.75 -10.27 -15.39
CA LEU A 46 -11.09 -10.08 -16.80
C LEU A 46 -12.06 -11.16 -17.30
N LEU A 47 -11.82 -12.42 -16.96
CA LEU A 47 -12.73 -13.51 -17.33
C LEU A 47 -14.11 -13.35 -16.70
N PHE A 48 -14.17 -13.01 -15.39
CA PHE A 48 -15.45 -12.77 -14.71
C PHE A 48 -16.18 -11.58 -15.32
N SER A 49 -15.52 -10.48 -15.61
CA SER A 49 -16.15 -9.31 -16.23
C SER A 49 -16.70 -9.60 -17.61
N GLN A 50 -16.01 -10.38 -18.44
CA GLN A 50 -16.52 -10.84 -19.74
C GLN A 50 -17.71 -11.77 -19.60
N MET A 51 -17.68 -12.72 -18.64
CA MET A 51 -18.81 -13.58 -18.36
C MET A 51 -20.03 -12.79 -17.89
N ILE A 52 -19.84 -11.82 -16.99
CA ILE A 52 -20.90 -10.92 -16.50
C ILE A 52 -21.50 -10.11 -17.66
N ALA A 53 -20.68 -9.55 -18.56
CA ALA A 53 -21.14 -8.78 -19.71
C ALA A 53 -21.99 -9.63 -20.68
N ASN A 54 -21.71 -10.94 -20.78
CA ASN A 54 -22.43 -11.87 -21.66
C ASN A 54 -23.70 -12.46 -21.01
N THR A 55 -23.95 -12.25 -19.72
CA THR A 55 -25.15 -12.74 -19.04
C THR A 55 -26.33 -11.77 -19.26
N GLY A 56 -27.18 -12.03 -20.26
CA GLY A 56 -28.40 -11.29 -20.57
C GLY A 56 -29.66 -11.99 -20.07
N GLY A 57 -30.72 -11.18 -19.77
CA GLY A 57 -32.05 -11.68 -19.41
C GLY A 57 -32.28 -11.93 -17.91
N LEU A 58 -33.55 -12.24 -17.52
CA LEU A 58 -33.96 -12.42 -16.11
C LEU A 58 -33.24 -13.59 -15.40
N GLY A 59 -32.88 -14.64 -16.13
CA GLY A 59 -32.06 -15.75 -15.59
C GLY A 59 -30.59 -15.37 -15.40
N GLY A 60 -30.13 -14.28 -16.03
CA GLY A 60 -28.76 -13.79 -15.90
C GLY A 60 -28.49 -13.06 -14.58
N LEU A 61 -29.51 -12.56 -13.87
CA LEU A 61 -29.32 -11.80 -12.62
C LEU A 61 -28.70 -12.67 -11.51
N THR A 62 -29.19 -13.89 -11.35
CA THR A 62 -28.66 -14.86 -10.37
C THR A 62 -27.24 -15.30 -10.72
N THR A 63 -26.98 -15.58 -12.01
CA THR A 63 -25.64 -15.95 -12.50
C THR A 63 -24.66 -14.79 -12.32
N ARG A 64 -25.08 -13.56 -12.63
CA ARG A 64 -24.29 -12.36 -12.45
C ARG A 64 -23.91 -12.15 -10.98
N SER A 65 -24.88 -12.22 -10.04
CA SER A 65 -24.60 -12.05 -8.61
C SER A 65 -23.69 -13.17 -8.04
N MET A 66 -23.80 -14.40 -8.56
CA MET A 66 -22.87 -15.48 -8.20
C MET A 66 -21.44 -15.22 -8.69
N LEU A 67 -21.27 -14.72 -9.91
CA LEU A 67 -19.96 -14.38 -10.46
C LEU A 67 -19.32 -13.19 -9.72
N GLU A 68 -20.09 -12.13 -9.45
CA GLU A 68 -19.64 -10.99 -8.66
C GLU A 68 -19.22 -11.41 -7.24
N THR A 69 -20.00 -12.32 -6.61
CA THR A 69 -19.65 -12.87 -5.30
C THR A 69 -18.38 -13.71 -5.35
N ALA A 70 -18.22 -14.57 -6.37
CA ALA A 70 -17.03 -15.40 -6.54
C ALA A 70 -15.77 -14.52 -6.75
N GLN A 71 -15.89 -13.48 -7.56
CA GLN A 71 -14.84 -12.49 -7.77
C GLN A 71 -14.46 -11.81 -6.45
N ALA A 72 -15.43 -11.29 -5.70
CA ALA A 72 -15.20 -10.64 -4.42
C ALA A 72 -14.52 -11.57 -3.39
N VAL A 73 -14.94 -12.84 -3.32
CA VAL A 73 -14.32 -13.84 -2.44
C VAL A 73 -12.87 -14.11 -2.84
N LEU A 74 -12.58 -14.24 -4.14
CA LEU A 74 -11.22 -14.45 -4.63
C LEU A 74 -10.32 -13.24 -4.30
N GLU A 75 -10.77 -12.03 -4.59
CA GLU A 75 -10.04 -10.80 -4.27
C GLU A 75 -9.79 -10.68 -2.77
N LEU A 76 -10.78 -10.98 -1.95
CA LEU A 76 -10.66 -10.98 -0.50
C LEU A 76 -9.61 -12.01 -0.03
N ALA A 77 -9.65 -13.23 -0.57
CA ALA A 77 -8.71 -14.29 -0.20
C ALA A 77 -7.25 -13.88 -0.51
N VAL A 78 -7.00 -13.32 -1.69
CA VAL A 78 -5.66 -12.87 -2.07
C VAL A 78 -5.23 -11.64 -1.28
N THR A 79 -6.13 -10.67 -1.10
CA THR A 79 -5.89 -9.46 -0.28
C THR A 79 -5.54 -9.82 1.16
N LEU A 80 -6.14 -10.88 1.72
CA LEU A 80 -5.83 -11.38 3.04
C LEU A 80 -4.52 -12.19 3.08
N ALA A 81 -4.19 -12.94 2.02
CA ALA A 81 -3.01 -13.80 1.99
C ALA A 81 -1.70 -13.03 1.73
N LEU A 82 -1.71 -12.04 0.83
CA LEU A 82 -0.53 -11.29 0.43
C LEU A 82 0.20 -10.58 1.59
N PRO A 83 -0.45 -9.97 2.59
CA PRO A 83 0.24 -9.38 3.73
C PRO A 83 1.09 -10.39 4.52
N PHE A 84 0.63 -11.65 4.67
CA PHE A 84 1.39 -12.70 5.36
C PHE A 84 2.62 -13.11 4.56
N TRP A 85 2.48 -13.17 3.24
CA TRP A 85 3.60 -13.43 2.34
C TRP A 85 4.61 -12.29 2.37
N ASN A 86 4.15 -11.04 2.26
CA ASN A 86 5.01 -9.88 2.19
C ASN A 86 5.80 -9.62 3.49
N ILE A 87 5.18 -9.86 4.66
CA ILE A 87 5.86 -9.68 5.95
C ILE A 87 6.97 -10.72 6.16
N SER A 88 6.89 -11.88 5.52
CA SER A 88 7.92 -12.91 5.61
C SER A 88 9.28 -12.44 5.05
N LEU A 89 9.28 -11.48 4.12
CA LEU A 89 10.51 -10.86 3.63
C LEU A 89 11.23 -10.08 4.74
N SER A 90 10.49 -9.49 5.70
CA SER A 90 11.09 -8.86 6.88
C SER A 90 11.85 -9.86 7.75
N ARG A 91 11.36 -11.11 7.87
CA ARG A 91 12.10 -12.18 8.53
C ARG A 91 13.39 -12.54 7.79
N ALA A 92 13.32 -12.71 6.47
CA ALA A 92 14.51 -12.97 5.67
C ALA A 92 15.54 -11.83 5.79
N ALA A 93 15.08 -10.59 5.82
CA ALA A 93 15.94 -9.43 6.01
C ALA A 93 16.63 -9.40 7.39
N LEU A 94 15.91 -9.80 8.46
CA LEU A 94 16.50 -9.98 9.80
C LEU A 94 17.55 -11.08 9.81
N CYS A 95 17.28 -12.23 9.16
CA CYS A 95 18.27 -13.30 9.03
C CYS A 95 19.54 -12.80 8.33
N TRP A 96 19.42 -12.06 7.22
CA TRP A 96 20.59 -11.48 6.54
C TRP A 96 21.34 -10.48 7.42
N ALA A 97 20.62 -9.61 8.15
CA ALA A 97 21.23 -8.62 9.03
C ALA A 97 22.03 -9.28 10.19
N ARG A 98 21.56 -10.43 10.67
CA ARG A 98 22.18 -11.20 11.76
C ARG A 98 23.21 -12.23 11.27
N GLY A 99 23.38 -12.41 9.97
CA GLY A 99 24.22 -13.45 9.40
C GLY A 99 23.62 -14.86 9.56
N GLU A 100 22.32 -14.96 9.82
CA GLU A 100 21.58 -16.21 9.88
C GLU A 100 21.22 -16.72 8.48
N LEU A 101 20.96 -18.03 8.37
CA LEU A 101 20.54 -18.64 7.11
C LEU A 101 19.09 -18.28 6.80
N ALA A 102 18.87 -17.64 5.64
CA ALA A 102 17.54 -17.36 5.10
C ALA A 102 17.30 -18.23 3.87
N GLU A 103 16.42 -19.23 3.98
CA GLU A 103 16.05 -20.17 2.92
C GLU A 103 14.61 -19.93 2.43
N PRO A 104 14.16 -20.54 1.32
CA PRO A 104 12.79 -20.41 0.83
C PRO A 104 11.70 -20.69 1.89
N PRO A 105 11.84 -21.66 2.82
CA PRO A 105 10.88 -21.85 3.90
C PRO A 105 10.71 -20.63 4.83
N THR A 106 11.71 -19.74 4.93
CA THR A 106 11.62 -18.48 5.70
C THR A 106 10.50 -17.58 5.17
N LEU A 107 10.18 -17.66 3.87
CA LEU A 107 9.07 -16.92 3.26
C LEU A 107 7.68 -17.42 3.70
N LEU A 108 7.58 -18.51 4.42
CA LEU A 108 6.34 -19.01 5.01
C LEU A 108 6.16 -18.62 6.48
N GLU A 109 7.15 -17.97 7.09
CA GLU A 109 7.10 -17.59 8.50
C GLU A 109 5.94 -16.65 8.85
N GLY A 110 5.53 -15.78 7.90
CA GLY A 110 4.35 -14.94 8.08
C GLY A 110 3.07 -15.75 8.29
N PHE A 111 2.91 -16.86 7.58
CA PHE A 111 1.78 -17.78 7.77
C PHE A 111 1.89 -18.59 9.05
N ARG A 112 3.10 -19.02 9.44
CA ARG A 112 3.33 -19.73 10.71
C ARG A 112 3.00 -18.85 11.91
N ARG A 113 3.23 -17.54 11.81
CA ARG A 113 2.92 -16.53 12.83
C ARG A 113 1.59 -15.82 12.59
N PHE A 114 0.62 -16.50 11.94
CA PHE A 114 -0.64 -15.95 11.49
C PHE A 114 -1.31 -15.01 12.51
N ARG A 115 -1.49 -15.47 13.75
CA ARG A 115 -2.20 -14.68 14.79
C ARG A 115 -1.51 -13.34 15.10
N SER A 116 -0.18 -13.35 15.23
CA SER A 116 0.58 -12.14 15.55
C SER A 116 0.63 -11.19 14.35
N VAL A 117 0.82 -11.72 13.14
CA VAL A 117 0.83 -10.91 11.90
C VAL A 117 -0.54 -10.30 11.65
N LEU A 118 -1.61 -11.10 11.70
CA LEU A 118 -2.97 -10.61 11.54
C LEU A 118 -3.28 -9.50 12.57
N GLY A 119 -2.91 -9.75 13.84
CA GLY A 119 -3.11 -8.76 14.90
C GLY A 119 -2.41 -7.42 14.61
N VAL A 120 -1.13 -7.44 14.17
CA VAL A 120 -0.42 -6.20 13.81
C VAL A 120 -1.09 -5.52 12.63
N LYS A 121 -1.45 -6.26 11.57
CA LYS A 121 -2.10 -5.68 10.39
C LYS A 121 -3.47 -5.08 10.72
N LEU A 122 -4.27 -5.76 11.54
CA LEU A 122 -5.55 -5.22 12.02
C LEU A 122 -5.35 -3.97 12.89
N LEU A 123 -4.45 -4.00 13.87
CA LEU A 123 -4.18 -2.83 14.71
C LEU A 123 -3.68 -1.64 13.90
N THR A 124 -2.77 -1.87 12.95
CA THR A 124 -2.30 -0.85 12.01
C THR A 124 -3.46 -0.31 11.16
N GLY A 125 -4.30 -1.20 10.64
CA GLY A 125 -5.51 -0.83 9.88
C GLY A 125 -6.48 0.03 10.71
N PHE A 126 -6.73 -0.34 11.96
CA PHE A 126 -7.58 0.45 12.87
C PHE A 126 -7.00 1.84 13.19
N ILE A 127 -5.68 1.95 13.33
CA ILE A 127 -5.02 3.26 13.53
C ILE A 127 -5.25 4.15 12.31
N PHE A 128 -5.03 3.63 11.08
CA PHE A 128 -5.23 4.42 9.87
C PHE A 128 -6.70 4.69 9.58
N LEU A 129 -7.60 3.75 9.87
CA LEU A 129 -9.04 3.96 9.77
C LEU A 129 -9.50 5.08 10.73
N GLY A 130 -9.09 5.02 11.99
CA GLY A 130 -9.37 6.06 12.97
C GLY A 130 -8.82 7.42 12.56
N LEU A 131 -7.61 7.44 12.00
CA LEU A 131 -7.01 8.65 11.45
C LEU A 131 -7.80 9.19 10.26
N CYS A 132 -8.22 8.32 9.34
CA CYS A 132 -9.04 8.69 8.19
C CYS A 132 -10.39 9.29 8.65
N MET A 133 -11.08 8.64 9.59
CA MET A 133 -12.32 9.16 10.16
C MET A 133 -12.14 10.51 10.87
N ALA A 134 -11.07 10.64 11.65
CA ALA A 134 -10.77 11.89 12.35
C ALA A 134 -10.46 13.03 11.35
N VAL A 135 -9.66 12.75 10.30
CA VAL A 135 -9.34 13.72 9.24
C VAL A 135 -10.59 14.09 8.46
N SER A 136 -11.43 13.11 8.09
CA SER A 136 -12.68 13.38 7.36
C SER A 136 -13.61 14.27 8.18
N TYR A 137 -13.81 13.97 9.45
CA TYR A 137 -14.73 14.73 10.28
C TYR A 137 -14.17 16.11 10.66
N ILE A 138 -12.98 16.15 11.27
CA ILE A 138 -12.36 17.40 11.74
C ILE A 138 -11.90 18.24 10.55
N GLY A 139 -11.34 17.59 9.52
CA GLY A 139 -10.88 18.26 8.31
C GLY A 139 -12.01 18.93 7.54
N SER A 140 -13.18 18.28 7.41
CA SER A 140 -14.34 18.90 6.78
C SER A 140 -14.84 20.11 7.58
N MET A 141 -14.84 20.03 8.91
CA MET A 141 -15.13 21.19 9.74
C MET A 141 -14.14 22.33 9.57
N LEU A 142 -12.84 22.02 9.54
CA LEU A 142 -11.79 23.02 9.32
C LEU A 142 -11.87 23.64 7.93
N PHE A 143 -12.27 22.87 6.92
CA PHE A 143 -12.42 23.36 5.54
C PHE A 143 -13.47 24.46 5.44
N LEU A 144 -14.54 24.41 6.24
CA LEU A 144 -15.59 25.44 6.27
C LEU A 144 -15.05 26.83 6.64
N PHE A 145 -13.90 26.93 7.32
CA PHE A 145 -13.24 28.20 7.64
C PHE A 145 -12.25 28.65 6.56
N THR A 146 -12.10 27.91 5.47
CA THR A 146 -11.25 28.29 4.35
C THR A 146 -12.01 29.12 3.31
N PRO A 147 -11.30 29.99 2.56
CA PRO A 147 -11.94 30.76 1.48
C PRO A 147 -12.57 29.90 0.38
N PHE A 148 -12.17 28.64 0.28
CA PHE A 148 -12.67 27.69 -0.74
C PHE A 148 -14.02 27.05 -0.37
N ALA A 149 -14.49 27.20 0.86
CA ALA A 149 -15.77 26.66 1.30
C ALA A 149 -16.98 27.30 0.61
N GLY A 150 -16.86 28.61 0.25
CA GLY A 150 -17.92 29.33 -0.42
C GLY A 150 -18.43 28.65 -1.69
N GLY A 151 -17.50 28.20 -2.56
CA GLY A 151 -17.87 27.49 -3.79
C GLY A 151 -18.61 26.17 -3.55
N LEU A 152 -18.28 25.44 -2.48
CA LEU A 152 -19.00 24.21 -2.11
C LEU A 152 -20.39 24.52 -1.57
N ILE A 153 -20.53 25.58 -0.76
CA ILE A 153 -21.82 26.03 -0.22
C ILE A 153 -22.73 26.49 -1.34
N GLU A 154 -22.24 27.31 -2.27
CA GLU A 154 -22.98 27.77 -3.45
C GLU A 154 -23.43 26.61 -4.35
N ALA A 155 -22.57 25.60 -4.56
CA ALA A 155 -22.92 24.41 -5.35
C ALA A 155 -24.00 23.55 -4.66
N MET A 156 -24.11 23.60 -3.33
CA MET A 156 -25.12 22.89 -2.55
C MET A 156 -26.43 23.69 -2.36
N ASP A 157 -26.41 24.99 -2.64
CA ASP A 157 -27.55 25.89 -2.39
C ASP A 157 -28.84 25.47 -3.13
N PRO A 158 -28.81 25.03 -4.42
CA PRO A 158 -29.98 24.52 -5.13
C PRO A 158 -30.64 23.31 -4.44
N ILE A 159 -29.84 22.49 -3.77
CA ILE A 159 -30.30 21.30 -3.07
C ILE A 159 -30.92 21.68 -1.71
N MET A 160 -30.36 22.69 -1.05
CA MET A 160 -30.80 23.16 0.26
C MET A 160 -32.04 24.05 0.19
N GLN A 161 -32.22 24.82 -0.89
CA GLN A 161 -33.37 25.73 -1.05
C GLN A 161 -34.67 25.00 -1.40
N ASN A 162 -34.64 23.81 -1.97
CA ASN A 162 -35.81 23.00 -2.28
C ASN A 162 -36.39 22.27 -1.04
N SER A 163 -36.43 23.02 0.08
CA SER A 163 -37.27 22.74 1.27
C SER A 163 -37.31 21.30 1.77
N GLY A 164 -36.18 20.77 2.18
CA GLY A 164 -36.12 19.60 3.07
C GLY A 164 -36.51 18.26 2.45
N VAL A 165 -36.90 18.22 1.18
CA VAL A 165 -37.08 16.99 0.40
C VAL A 165 -35.99 16.96 -0.65
N LEU A 166 -35.00 16.09 -0.45
CA LEU A 166 -34.02 15.78 -1.47
C LEU A 166 -34.76 15.23 -2.68
N ASP A 167 -34.87 16.04 -3.74
CA ASP A 167 -35.40 15.56 -5.01
C ASP A 167 -34.34 14.70 -5.70
N PRO A 168 -34.55 13.36 -5.79
CA PRO A 168 -33.57 12.47 -6.39
C PRO A 168 -33.28 12.79 -7.85
N GLU A 169 -34.22 13.38 -8.58
CA GLU A 169 -34.06 13.72 -9.99
C GLU A 169 -33.13 14.93 -10.16
N LEU A 170 -33.16 15.89 -9.24
CA LEU A 170 -32.25 17.04 -9.23
C LEU A 170 -30.82 16.61 -8.90
N LEU A 171 -30.64 15.68 -7.94
CA LEU A 171 -29.34 15.12 -7.58
C LEU A 171 -28.71 14.31 -8.72
N LEU A 172 -29.52 13.71 -9.58
CA LEU A 172 -29.05 12.91 -10.73
C LEU A 172 -28.87 13.73 -11.99
N SER A 173 -29.13 15.06 -11.98
CA SER A 173 -28.86 15.89 -13.14
C SER A 173 -27.35 16.05 -13.34
N ASP A 174 -26.89 15.79 -14.57
CA ASP A 174 -25.46 15.87 -14.93
C ASP A 174 -24.83 17.23 -14.61
N GLU A 175 -25.62 18.29 -14.68
CA GLU A 175 -25.19 19.68 -14.46
C GLU A 175 -24.91 19.94 -12.96
N VAL A 176 -25.80 19.52 -12.06
CA VAL A 176 -25.65 19.65 -10.60
C VAL A 176 -24.50 18.75 -10.12
N MET A 177 -24.41 17.52 -10.63
CA MET A 177 -23.32 16.61 -10.31
C MET A 177 -21.96 17.17 -10.78
N ALA A 178 -21.89 17.79 -11.95
CA ALA A 178 -20.65 18.42 -12.42
C ALA A 178 -20.24 19.61 -11.55
N GLN A 179 -21.20 20.45 -11.11
CA GLN A 179 -20.94 21.57 -10.21
C GLN A 179 -20.47 21.08 -8.82
N ILE A 180 -21.16 20.13 -8.23
CA ILE A 180 -20.77 19.55 -6.93
C ILE A 180 -19.40 18.89 -7.03
N SER A 181 -19.13 18.12 -8.07
CA SER A 181 -17.85 17.43 -8.23
C SER A 181 -16.70 18.43 -8.38
N SER A 182 -16.88 19.50 -9.17
CA SER A 182 -15.86 20.54 -9.33
C SER A 182 -15.62 21.33 -8.02
N ALA A 183 -16.69 21.65 -7.28
CA ALA A 183 -16.61 22.34 -6.01
C ALA A 183 -16.05 21.47 -4.86
N ALA A 184 -16.19 20.14 -4.98
CA ALA A 184 -15.62 19.19 -4.01
C ALA A 184 -14.10 18.98 -4.17
N VAL A 185 -13.51 19.30 -5.33
CA VAL A 185 -12.07 19.11 -5.59
C VAL A 185 -11.19 19.81 -4.54
N PRO A 186 -11.39 21.09 -4.19
CA PRO A 186 -10.59 21.75 -3.14
C PRO A 186 -10.71 21.06 -1.78
N LEU A 187 -11.90 20.59 -1.40
CA LEU A 187 -12.11 19.81 -0.18
C LEU A 187 -11.33 18.51 -0.21
N MET A 188 -11.40 17.76 -1.30
CA MET A 188 -10.66 16.49 -1.46
C MET A 188 -9.15 16.71 -1.38
N ILE A 189 -8.62 17.75 -2.03
CA ILE A 189 -7.20 18.11 -1.94
C ILE A 189 -6.81 18.48 -0.51
N PHE A 190 -7.62 19.30 0.16
CA PHE A 190 -7.39 19.71 1.55
C PHE A 190 -7.35 18.50 2.50
N LEU A 191 -8.33 17.61 2.40
CA LEU A 191 -8.39 16.38 3.21
C LEU A 191 -7.22 15.43 2.90
N ALA A 192 -6.84 15.29 1.63
CA ALA A 192 -5.70 14.46 1.23
C ALA A 192 -4.38 15.01 1.79
N VAL A 193 -4.15 16.32 1.74
CA VAL A 193 -2.96 16.96 2.30
C VAL A 193 -2.94 16.82 3.83
N LEU A 194 -4.07 17.06 4.50
CA LEU A 194 -4.19 16.91 5.95
C LEU A 194 -3.97 15.45 6.37
N PHE A 195 -4.57 14.50 5.65
CA PHE A 195 -4.35 13.08 5.90
C PHE A 195 -2.87 12.71 5.72
N ALA A 196 -2.24 13.11 4.62
CA ALA A 196 -0.83 12.84 4.39
C ALA A 196 0.06 13.43 5.50
N ALA A 197 -0.20 14.68 5.92
CA ALA A 197 0.55 15.34 6.99
C ALA A 197 0.49 14.59 8.33
N LEU A 198 -0.63 13.97 8.64
CA LEU A 198 -0.82 13.19 9.88
C LEU A 198 -0.43 11.72 9.72
N ALA A 199 -0.70 11.11 8.56
CA ALA A 199 -0.43 9.71 8.30
C ALA A 199 1.09 9.42 8.16
N ILE A 200 1.86 10.31 7.54
CA ILE A 200 3.29 10.13 7.34
C ILE A 200 4.04 9.96 8.67
N PRO A 201 3.92 10.84 9.68
CA PRO A 201 4.56 10.64 10.97
C PRO A 201 4.16 9.34 11.67
N VAL A 202 2.86 8.98 11.60
CA VAL A 202 2.35 7.72 12.18
C VAL A 202 2.94 6.51 11.45
N TRP A 203 3.00 6.54 10.12
CA TRP A 203 3.62 5.51 9.30
C TRP A 203 5.06 5.23 9.72
N TYR A 204 5.89 6.28 9.89
CA TYR A 204 7.28 6.11 10.32
C TYR A 204 7.40 5.55 11.73
N ARG A 205 6.41 5.77 12.59
CA ARG A 205 6.39 5.18 13.93
C ARG A 205 6.01 3.70 13.93
N ILE A 206 5.22 3.24 12.97
CA ILE A 206 4.77 1.85 12.85
C ILE A 206 5.72 1.02 11.98
N ARG A 207 6.64 1.66 11.28
CA ARG A 207 7.48 1.05 10.23
C ARG A 207 8.17 -0.25 10.64
N PHE A 208 8.58 -0.36 11.90
CA PHE A 208 9.30 -1.52 12.42
C PHE A 208 8.41 -2.57 13.09
N ALA A 209 7.10 -2.39 13.14
CA ALA A 209 6.20 -3.36 13.75
C ALA A 209 6.25 -4.73 13.06
N ASP A 210 6.44 -4.75 11.74
CA ASP A 210 6.60 -5.98 10.95
C ASP A 210 7.89 -6.72 11.34
N PHE A 211 8.99 -6.02 11.58
CA PHE A 211 10.25 -6.61 12.04
C PHE A 211 10.11 -7.15 13.47
N ALA A 212 9.50 -6.39 14.38
CA ALA A 212 9.28 -6.80 15.76
C ALA A 212 8.40 -8.05 15.86
N VAL A 213 7.35 -8.18 15.03
CA VAL A 213 6.54 -9.41 14.95
C VAL A 213 7.35 -10.59 14.42
N MET A 214 8.16 -10.37 13.38
CA MET A 214 8.99 -11.43 12.81
C MET A 214 10.14 -11.82 13.76
N ASP A 215 10.52 -10.96 14.68
CA ASP A 215 11.48 -11.26 15.75
C ASP A 215 10.88 -12.01 16.94
N GLY A 216 9.59 -12.30 16.93
CA GLY A 216 8.92 -13.12 17.95
C GLY A 216 7.92 -12.36 18.82
N GLY A 217 7.72 -11.07 18.57
CA GLY A 217 6.79 -10.24 19.31
C GLY A 217 5.33 -10.63 19.13
N ARG A 218 4.50 -10.36 20.15
CA ARG A 218 3.04 -10.40 20.03
C ARG A 218 2.55 -9.11 19.37
N ALA A 219 1.40 -9.15 18.71
CA ALA A 219 0.87 -8.05 17.89
C ALA A 219 0.92 -6.66 18.56
N ALA A 220 0.28 -6.52 19.72
CA ALA A 220 0.23 -5.23 20.43
C ALA A 220 1.63 -4.81 20.95
N VAL A 221 2.43 -5.77 21.44
CA VAL A 221 3.79 -5.51 21.95
C VAL A 221 4.68 -5.03 20.81
N SER A 222 4.64 -5.69 19.66
CA SER A 222 5.44 -5.32 18.47
C SER A 222 5.11 -3.92 17.96
N LEU A 223 3.82 -3.56 17.98
CA LEU A 223 3.40 -2.21 17.60
C LEU A 223 3.92 -1.17 18.60
N LEU A 224 3.73 -1.40 19.91
CA LEU A 224 4.23 -0.51 20.96
C LEU A 224 5.76 -0.40 20.92
N GLU A 225 6.47 -1.49 20.68
CA GLU A 225 7.91 -1.51 20.51
C GLU A 225 8.35 -0.64 19.33
N SER A 226 7.67 -0.76 18.17
CA SER A 226 7.93 0.10 17.02
C SER A 226 7.76 1.59 17.37
N PHE A 227 6.67 1.94 18.06
CA PHE A 227 6.47 3.31 18.54
C PHE A 227 7.57 3.78 19.50
N ARG A 228 8.07 2.88 20.35
CA ARG A 228 9.08 3.16 21.37
C ARG A 228 10.45 3.40 20.74
N ILE A 229 10.94 2.48 19.91
CA ILE A 229 12.26 2.59 19.25
C ILE A 229 12.33 3.75 18.26
N THR A 230 11.21 4.12 17.63
CA THR A 230 11.14 5.25 16.71
C THR A 230 10.87 6.60 17.40
N LYS A 231 10.67 6.60 18.73
CA LYS A 231 10.47 7.84 19.50
C LYS A 231 11.68 8.76 19.32
N LYS A 232 11.45 9.97 18.81
CA LYS A 232 12.49 10.95 18.45
C LYS A 232 13.41 10.57 17.28
N LYS A 233 13.22 9.38 16.67
CA LYS A 233 14.05 8.86 15.56
C LYS A 233 13.29 8.78 14.23
N ALA A 234 12.00 9.09 14.18
CA ALA A 234 11.17 8.99 12.98
C ALA A 234 11.76 9.80 11.80
N TRP A 235 12.40 10.94 12.06
CA TRP A 235 13.09 11.74 11.05
C TRP A 235 14.34 11.05 10.49
N GLU A 236 15.07 10.28 11.30
CA GLU A 236 16.22 9.51 10.83
C GLU A 236 15.76 8.35 9.93
N VAL A 237 14.64 7.70 10.28
CA VAL A 237 14.02 6.66 9.44
C VAL A 237 13.51 7.25 8.12
N PHE A 238 12.90 8.45 8.15
CA PHE A 238 12.51 9.16 6.93
C PHE A 238 13.70 9.43 6.00
N LYS A 239 14.87 9.79 6.55
CA LYS A 239 16.07 9.98 5.73
C LYS A 239 16.51 8.71 5.00
N ILE A 240 16.23 7.51 5.54
CA ILE A 240 16.50 6.25 4.85
C ILE A 240 15.62 6.16 3.59
N ASP A 241 14.31 6.45 3.71
CA ASP A 241 13.42 6.47 2.56
C ASP A 241 13.84 7.53 1.53
N LEU A 242 14.23 8.72 1.99
CA LEU A 242 14.69 9.78 1.12
C LEU A 242 15.95 9.38 0.31
N ARG A 243 16.82 8.53 0.85
CA ARG A 243 17.98 8.00 0.12
C ARG A 243 17.60 6.92 -0.91
N PHE A 244 16.46 6.26 -0.70
CA PHE A 244 15.88 5.32 -1.66
C PHE A 244 14.78 5.94 -2.53
N TRP A 245 14.64 7.29 -2.57
CA TRP A 245 13.57 7.98 -3.30
C TRP A 245 13.43 7.55 -4.76
N TRP A 246 14.55 7.34 -5.45
CA TRP A 246 14.58 6.89 -6.83
C TRP A 246 14.00 5.48 -7.01
N PHE A 247 14.18 4.58 -6.02
CA PHE A 247 13.58 3.24 -6.04
C PHE A 247 12.06 3.34 -5.93
N TYR A 248 11.55 4.19 -5.02
CA TYR A 248 10.11 4.43 -4.90
C TYR A 248 9.54 5.15 -6.11
N LEU A 249 10.28 6.08 -6.71
CA LEU A 249 9.89 6.72 -7.96
C LEU A 249 9.79 5.70 -9.11
N LEU A 250 10.76 4.81 -9.25
CA LEU A 250 10.70 3.75 -10.24
C LEU A 250 9.52 2.79 -9.99
N GLN A 251 9.23 2.46 -8.72
CA GLN A 251 8.02 1.69 -8.39
C GLN A 251 6.75 2.42 -8.83
N LEU A 252 6.65 3.70 -8.57
CA LEU A 252 5.51 4.51 -9.03
C LEU A 252 5.40 4.50 -10.56
N LEU A 253 6.52 4.62 -11.27
CA LEU A 253 6.52 4.56 -12.73
C LEU A 253 6.08 3.18 -13.26
N THR A 254 6.41 2.07 -12.58
CA THR A 254 5.90 0.75 -12.98
C THR A 254 4.38 0.64 -12.77
N VAL A 255 3.84 1.25 -11.72
CA VAL A 255 2.38 1.32 -11.49
C VAL A 255 1.72 2.19 -12.57
N VAL A 256 2.27 3.38 -12.88
CA VAL A 256 1.79 4.23 -13.96
C VAL A 256 1.81 3.49 -15.30
N LEU A 257 2.84 2.68 -15.55
CA LEU A 257 2.93 1.85 -16.75
C LEU A 257 1.79 0.81 -16.81
N CYS A 258 1.40 0.19 -15.69
CA CYS A 258 0.26 -0.74 -15.66
C CYS A 258 -1.06 -0.10 -16.10
N TYR A 259 -1.23 1.22 -15.89
CA TYR A 259 -2.42 1.99 -16.28
C TYR A 259 -2.17 2.84 -17.54
N GLY A 260 -1.12 2.54 -18.32
CA GLY A 260 -0.69 3.34 -19.44
C GLY A 260 -1.75 3.50 -20.55
N ASP A 261 -2.54 2.45 -20.81
CA ASP A 261 -3.66 2.47 -21.74
C ASP A 261 -4.75 3.47 -21.32
N THR A 262 -5.16 3.44 -20.06
CA THR A 262 -6.16 4.34 -19.48
C THR A 262 -5.67 5.79 -19.51
N ILE A 263 -4.39 6.00 -19.19
CA ILE A 263 -3.78 7.35 -19.23
C ILE A 263 -3.72 7.88 -20.65
N LEU A 264 -3.30 7.06 -21.62
CA LEU A 264 -3.26 7.46 -23.03
C LEU A 264 -4.66 7.78 -23.57
N ALA A 265 -5.66 6.95 -23.23
CA ALA A 265 -7.05 7.20 -23.59
C ALA A 265 -7.56 8.52 -23.00
N ALA A 266 -7.23 8.83 -21.73
CA ALA A 266 -7.60 10.10 -21.10
C ALA A 266 -6.92 11.31 -21.75
N LEU A 267 -5.73 11.13 -22.33
CA LEU A 267 -5.00 12.16 -23.10
C LEU A 267 -5.47 12.26 -24.57
N GLY A 268 -6.50 11.48 -24.97
CA GLY A 268 -7.03 11.47 -26.34
C GLY A 268 -6.13 10.73 -27.35
N VAL A 269 -5.12 9.99 -26.89
CA VAL A 269 -4.22 9.21 -27.74
C VAL A 269 -4.84 7.83 -27.98
N GLN A 270 -5.25 7.58 -29.23
CA GLN A 270 -5.76 6.27 -29.65
C GLN A 270 -4.63 5.43 -30.23
N LEU A 271 -4.39 4.26 -29.65
CA LEU A 271 -3.43 3.30 -30.20
C LEU A 271 -4.06 2.50 -31.34
N PRO A 272 -3.29 2.09 -32.35
CA PRO A 272 -3.80 1.32 -33.50
C PRO A 272 -4.06 -0.16 -33.15
N ILE A 273 -4.37 -0.46 -31.91
CA ILE A 273 -4.66 -1.81 -31.37
C ILE A 273 -5.97 -1.76 -30.58
N SER A 274 -6.61 -2.93 -30.41
CA SER A 274 -7.84 -2.98 -29.61
C SER A 274 -7.58 -2.58 -28.16
N PRO A 275 -8.53 -1.94 -27.46
CA PRO A 275 -8.39 -1.52 -26.06
C PRO A 275 -7.99 -2.66 -25.14
N ASP A 276 -8.57 -3.87 -25.32
CA ASP A 276 -8.27 -5.05 -24.51
C ASP A 276 -6.81 -5.50 -24.66
N VAL A 277 -6.29 -5.49 -25.88
CA VAL A 277 -4.89 -5.85 -26.16
C VAL A 277 -3.96 -4.79 -25.60
N SER A 278 -4.30 -3.50 -25.74
CA SER A 278 -3.55 -2.39 -25.15
C SER A 278 -3.44 -2.54 -23.64
N TYR A 279 -4.56 -2.75 -22.95
CA TYR A 279 -4.60 -2.96 -21.51
C TYR A 279 -3.68 -4.13 -21.09
N VAL A 280 -3.82 -5.30 -21.72
CA VAL A 280 -3.01 -6.48 -21.39
C VAL A 280 -1.52 -6.22 -21.58
N LEU A 281 -1.12 -5.54 -22.66
CA LEU A 281 0.28 -5.20 -22.95
C LEU A 281 0.88 -4.26 -21.90
N PHE A 282 0.19 -3.17 -21.56
CA PHE A 282 0.66 -2.21 -20.56
C PHE A 282 0.72 -2.84 -19.17
N TYR A 283 -0.31 -3.60 -18.79
CA TYR A 283 -0.36 -4.29 -17.52
C TYR A 283 0.76 -5.32 -17.38
N ALA A 284 0.97 -6.16 -18.40
CA ALA A 284 2.07 -7.12 -18.42
C ALA A 284 3.45 -6.46 -18.38
N ALA A 285 3.66 -5.39 -19.18
CA ALA A 285 4.91 -4.63 -19.18
C ALA A 285 5.20 -4.01 -17.80
N GLY A 286 4.18 -3.44 -17.15
CA GLY A 286 4.30 -2.89 -15.81
C GLY A 286 4.66 -3.94 -14.76
N ILE A 287 4.00 -5.12 -14.78
CA ILE A 287 4.33 -6.23 -13.88
C ILE A 287 5.76 -6.72 -14.09
N VAL A 288 6.20 -6.90 -15.32
CA VAL A 288 7.58 -7.35 -15.64
C VAL A 288 8.58 -6.31 -15.14
N ALA A 289 8.36 -5.03 -15.44
CA ALA A 289 9.22 -3.93 -14.99
C ALA A 289 9.30 -3.88 -13.45
N GLN A 290 8.16 -4.01 -12.76
CA GLN A 290 8.11 -4.08 -11.31
C GLN A 290 8.86 -5.30 -10.76
N GLY A 291 8.69 -6.45 -11.38
CA GLY A 291 9.41 -7.69 -11.02
C GLY A 291 10.93 -7.53 -11.09
N LEU A 292 11.43 -6.96 -12.20
CA LEU A 292 12.85 -6.70 -12.40
C LEU A 292 13.39 -5.69 -11.36
N LEU A 293 12.66 -4.62 -11.09
CA LEU A 293 13.03 -3.61 -10.11
C LEU A 293 13.13 -4.20 -8.70
N LEU A 294 12.11 -4.97 -8.27
CA LEU A 294 12.09 -5.62 -6.96
C LEU A 294 13.21 -6.66 -6.85
N TRP A 295 13.40 -7.52 -7.86
CA TRP A 295 14.47 -8.51 -7.88
C TRP A 295 15.84 -7.87 -7.68
N TRP A 296 16.09 -6.70 -8.29
CA TRP A 296 17.38 -6.03 -8.23
C TRP A 296 17.63 -5.31 -6.90
N TYR A 297 16.62 -4.63 -6.35
CA TYR A 297 16.81 -3.69 -5.23
C TYR A 297 16.17 -4.07 -3.92
N GLN A 298 15.13 -4.91 -3.91
CA GLN A 298 14.34 -5.18 -2.72
C GLN A 298 15.18 -5.75 -1.56
N ALA A 299 16.14 -6.64 -1.85
CA ALA A 299 17.02 -7.19 -0.82
C ALA A 299 17.82 -6.10 -0.08
N ARG A 300 18.36 -5.13 -0.84
CA ARG A 300 19.14 -4.02 -0.26
C ARG A 300 18.28 -3.12 0.61
N VAL A 301 17.11 -2.77 0.14
CA VAL A 301 16.16 -1.95 0.91
C VAL A 301 15.77 -2.69 2.19
N SER A 302 15.35 -3.94 2.09
CA SER A 302 14.89 -4.73 3.23
C SER A 302 15.98 -4.94 4.29
N VAL A 303 17.22 -5.27 3.89
CA VAL A 303 18.33 -5.46 4.85
C VAL A 303 18.75 -4.14 5.52
N THR A 304 18.68 -3.01 4.80
CA THR A 304 18.96 -1.70 5.39
C THR A 304 17.97 -1.37 6.51
N TYR A 305 16.67 -1.67 6.30
CA TYR A 305 15.66 -1.51 7.35
C TYR A 305 15.83 -2.49 8.50
N ALA A 306 16.22 -3.74 8.23
CA ALA A 306 16.51 -4.72 9.28
C ALA A 306 17.69 -4.26 10.17
N LEU A 307 18.76 -3.75 9.56
CA LEU A 307 19.91 -3.20 10.30
C LEU A 307 19.53 -1.93 11.07
N ALA A 308 18.67 -1.09 10.53
CA ALA A 308 18.15 0.07 11.25
C ALA A 308 17.32 -0.36 12.48
N TYR A 309 16.47 -1.37 12.33
CA TYR A 309 15.73 -1.96 13.44
C TYR A 309 16.65 -2.48 14.54
N GLU A 310 17.64 -3.31 14.18
CA GLU A 310 18.63 -3.84 15.13
C GLU A 310 19.40 -2.74 15.88
N THR A 311 19.81 -1.70 15.13
CA THR A 311 20.55 -0.57 15.74
C THR A 311 19.67 0.19 16.73
N LEU A 312 18.40 0.45 16.39
CA LEU A 312 17.48 1.17 17.26
C LEU A 312 17.11 0.37 18.51
N THR A 313 16.95 -0.94 18.37
CA THR A 313 16.63 -1.83 19.47
C THR A 313 17.81 -1.94 20.43
N ALA A 314 19.05 -2.04 19.93
CA ALA A 314 20.26 -2.06 20.75
C ALA A 314 20.46 -0.74 21.53
N ASP A 315 20.23 0.42 20.90
CA ASP A 315 20.31 1.73 21.58
C ASP A 315 19.34 1.81 22.77
N GLU A 316 18.15 1.26 22.62
CA GLU A 316 17.14 1.31 23.68
C GLU A 316 17.47 0.39 24.86
N THR A 317 18.00 -0.79 24.59
CA THR A 317 18.44 -1.71 25.67
C THR A 317 19.53 -1.07 26.55
N VAL A 318 20.45 -0.32 25.96
CA VAL A 318 21.49 0.42 26.69
C VAL A 318 20.89 1.55 27.52
N LEU A 319 19.90 2.30 26.97
CA LEU A 319 19.24 3.38 27.70
C LEU A 319 18.41 2.91 28.89
N ASN A 320 17.80 1.74 28.80
CA ASN A 320 17.00 1.16 29.89
C ASN A 320 17.88 0.47 30.98
N ALA A 321 19.16 0.24 30.71
CA ALA A 321 20.11 -0.33 31.65
C ALA A 321 20.86 0.74 32.50
N GLN A 322 20.72 2.01 32.16
CA GLN A 322 21.24 3.18 32.92
C GLN A 322 20.15 3.76 33.82
#